data_f382d5d746f262986743ab42d4affab7
#
_entry.id   f382d5d746f262986743ab42d4affab7
#
_cell.length_a   1.000
_cell.length_b   1.000
_cell.length_c   1.000
_cell.angle_alpha   90.00
_cell.angle_beta   90.00
_cell.angle_gamma   90.00
#
_symmetry.space_group_name_H-M   'P 1'
#
loop_
_entity.id
_entity.type
_entity.pdbx_description
1 polymer ?
#
loop_
_entity_poly.entity_id
_entity_poly.type
_entity_poly.pdbx_seq_one_letter_code
_entity_poly.pdbx_strand_id
1 'polypeptide(L)'
;MSTRRLAALAVAAALLAAAQAQANEVVHVPSRDGTVLNAVLIRPEGAGPHPAVILLHGCGGRDARSGALDPRHADWAERLAGAGFVVLLPESFASRGQGPQCTVRDRRILPWRERRADALGARDWLAAQPFVRAEAIALMGWSHGGSTVLAAADAPGFAAFVAFYPGCSRALRAAAFAPAAPLLLLIGEADDWTGPEPCRALAERAGLAVTYVGYPGAYHGFDAPGSQVRLRTGLAFTVRGDGTAHVGTDPAARADALARVPSWLAERVRR
;
A
#
# COMPACT_ATOMS: atom_id res chain seq x y z
N MET A 1 -19.24 -17.62 60.55
CA MET A 1 -18.00 -17.25 59.90
C MET A 1 -17.90 -18.06 58.62
N SER A 2 -18.05 -17.65 57.51
CA SER A 2 -18.15 -16.46 56.69
C SER A 2 -17.99 -16.97 55.23
N THR A 3 -19.10 -17.18 54.56
CA THR A 3 -19.19 -17.65 53.14
C THR A 3 -19.02 -16.49 52.12
N ARG A 4 -18.48 -15.36 52.58
CA ARG A 4 -18.34 -14.13 51.74
C ARG A 4 -16.96 -13.87 51.14
N ARG A 5 -15.96 -14.76 51.28
CA ARG A 5 -14.60 -14.56 50.77
C ARG A 5 -14.25 -15.34 49.50
N LEU A 6 -15.13 -16.18 48.95
CA LEU A 6 -14.86 -16.97 47.75
C LEU A 6 -15.43 -16.38 46.46
N ALA A 7 -16.24 -15.32 46.52
CA ALA A 7 -16.84 -14.70 45.32
C ALA A 7 -15.98 -13.59 44.68
N ALA A 8 -14.94 -13.09 45.34
CA ALA A 8 -14.12 -11.97 44.88
C ALA A 8 -12.92 -12.38 43.99
N LEU A 9 -12.56 -13.66 43.93
CA LEU A 9 -11.42 -14.16 43.14
C LEU A 9 -11.78 -14.62 41.74
N ALA A 10 -13.07 -14.79 41.42
CA ALA A 10 -13.51 -15.26 40.09
C ALA A 10 -13.71 -14.13 39.07
N VAL A 11 -13.76 -12.86 39.47
CA VAL A 11 -13.99 -11.70 38.58
C VAL A 11 -12.70 -11.08 38.05
N ALA A 12 -11.54 -11.33 38.69
CA ALA A 12 -10.26 -10.78 38.28
C ALA A 12 -9.55 -11.59 37.18
N ALA A 13 -10.02 -12.77 36.82
CA ALA A 13 -9.41 -13.65 35.81
C ALA A 13 -9.93 -13.42 34.37
N ALA A 14 -10.93 -12.57 34.17
CA ALA A 14 -11.57 -12.35 32.88
C ALA A 14 -11.06 -11.11 32.10
N LEU A 15 -10.07 -10.38 32.61
CA LEU A 15 -9.59 -9.13 31.99
C LEU A 15 -8.13 -9.16 31.52
N LEU A 16 -7.51 -10.32 31.50
CA LEU A 16 -6.25 -10.57 30.78
C LEU A 16 -6.53 -11.26 29.44
N ALA A 17 -7.36 -10.64 28.60
CA ALA A 17 -7.26 -10.87 27.16
C ALA A 17 -5.90 -10.30 26.75
N ALA A 18 -4.90 -11.17 26.69
CA ALA A 18 -3.57 -10.83 26.21
C ALA A 18 -3.76 -10.15 24.84
N ALA A 19 -3.21 -8.95 24.70
CA ALA A 19 -2.94 -8.35 23.40
C ALA A 19 -2.05 -9.37 22.66
N GLN A 20 -2.65 -10.24 21.87
CA GLN A 20 -1.90 -11.12 20.99
C GLN A 20 -1.30 -10.23 19.95
N ALA A 21 0.01 -10.04 20.01
CA ALA A 21 0.76 -9.42 18.94
C ALA A 21 0.28 -10.03 17.62
N GLN A 22 -0.20 -9.19 16.71
CA GLN A 22 -0.70 -9.61 15.40
C GLN A 22 0.45 -10.34 14.69
N ALA A 23 0.42 -11.66 14.66
CA ALA A 23 1.45 -12.46 14.03
C ALA A 23 1.34 -12.26 12.50
N ASN A 24 2.46 -11.88 11.88
CA ASN A 24 2.59 -11.87 10.42
C ASN A 24 2.44 -13.31 9.91
N GLU A 25 1.36 -13.60 9.23
CA GLU A 25 1.12 -14.90 8.59
C GLU A 25 1.64 -14.86 7.16
N VAL A 26 2.44 -15.86 6.77
CA VAL A 26 2.84 -16.02 5.36
C VAL A 26 1.78 -16.84 4.65
N VAL A 27 1.21 -16.28 3.59
CA VAL A 27 0.18 -16.92 2.77
C VAL A 27 0.60 -16.96 1.30
N HIS A 28 0.02 -17.90 0.55
CA HIS A 28 0.23 -18.04 -0.88
C HIS A 28 -0.98 -17.52 -1.65
N VAL A 29 -0.78 -16.53 -2.49
CA VAL A 29 -1.85 -15.82 -3.19
C VAL A 29 -1.69 -16.03 -4.69
N PRO A 30 -2.68 -16.60 -5.40
CA PRO A 30 -2.63 -16.74 -6.84
C PRO A 30 -2.70 -15.38 -7.53
N SER A 31 -1.73 -15.05 -8.38
CA SER A 31 -1.83 -13.97 -9.36
C SER A 31 -2.69 -14.43 -10.54
N ARG A 32 -3.37 -13.50 -11.21
CA ARG A 32 -4.13 -13.83 -12.42
C ARG A 32 -3.26 -14.24 -13.62
N ASP A 33 -1.93 -14.07 -13.53
CA ASP A 33 -0.97 -14.58 -14.54
C ASP A 33 -0.50 -16.01 -14.26
N GLY A 34 -1.03 -16.65 -13.23
CA GLY A 34 -0.68 -18.01 -12.80
C GLY A 34 0.48 -18.08 -11.81
N THR A 35 1.15 -16.98 -11.50
CA THR A 35 2.21 -16.97 -10.47
C THR A 35 1.61 -17.11 -9.08
N VAL A 36 2.21 -17.94 -8.24
CA VAL A 36 1.88 -17.99 -6.80
C VAL A 36 2.76 -16.99 -6.07
N LEU A 37 2.13 -15.98 -5.48
CA LEU A 37 2.82 -14.93 -4.73
C LEU A 37 2.96 -15.31 -3.27
N ASN A 38 4.16 -15.13 -2.71
CA ASN A 38 4.33 -15.10 -1.27
C ASN A 38 3.80 -13.77 -0.74
N ALA A 39 2.87 -13.80 0.19
CA ALA A 39 2.29 -12.61 0.78
C ALA A 39 2.35 -12.66 2.30
N VAL A 40 2.47 -11.49 2.94
CA VAL A 40 2.28 -11.34 4.37
C VAL A 40 0.84 -10.89 4.61
N LEU A 41 0.14 -11.63 5.47
CA LEU A 41 -1.21 -11.33 5.94
C LEU A 41 -1.14 -10.89 7.39
N ILE A 42 -1.77 -9.77 7.70
CA ILE A 42 -1.95 -9.26 9.07
C ILE A 42 -3.44 -9.04 9.29
N ARG A 43 -3.99 -9.63 10.35
CA ARG A 43 -5.41 -9.48 10.70
C ARG A 43 -5.55 -8.50 11.85
N PRO A 44 -6.56 -7.61 11.83
CA PRO A 44 -6.87 -6.76 12.95
C PRO A 44 -7.42 -7.59 14.13
N GLU A 45 -7.43 -7.00 15.31
CA GLU A 45 -8.09 -7.58 16.47
C GLU A 45 -9.63 -7.56 16.32
N GLY A 46 -10.30 -8.47 17.02
CA GLY A 46 -11.75 -8.54 17.08
C GLY A 46 -12.36 -9.51 16.06
N ALA A 47 -13.68 -9.68 16.19
CA ALA A 47 -14.46 -10.53 15.30
C ALA A 47 -14.73 -9.82 13.97
N GLY A 48 -14.46 -10.52 12.84
CA GLY A 48 -14.76 -10.04 11.49
C GLY A 48 -16.22 -10.26 11.07
N PRO A 49 -16.53 -10.08 9.77
CA PRO A 49 -15.58 -9.75 8.71
C PRO A 49 -15.14 -8.29 8.70
N HIS A 50 -13.88 -8.05 8.35
CA HIS A 50 -13.22 -6.74 8.34
C HIS A 50 -13.06 -6.18 6.92
N PRO A 51 -12.94 -4.84 6.75
CA PRO A 51 -12.42 -4.28 5.51
C PRO A 51 -10.98 -4.73 5.29
N ALA A 52 -10.52 -4.73 4.05
CA ALA A 52 -9.16 -5.14 3.72
C ALA A 52 -8.43 -4.11 2.87
N VAL A 53 -7.10 -4.11 2.95
CA VAL A 53 -6.24 -3.33 2.09
C VAL A 53 -5.06 -4.16 1.59
N ILE A 54 -4.82 -4.10 0.27
CA ILE A 54 -3.66 -4.69 -0.39
C ILE A 54 -2.58 -3.62 -0.49
N LEU A 55 -1.38 -3.90 -0.01
CA LEU A 55 -0.24 -2.99 -0.02
C LEU A 55 0.79 -3.44 -1.07
N LEU A 56 0.99 -2.64 -2.11
CA LEU A 56 1.91 -2.94 -3.21
C LEU A 56 3.23 -2.19 -3.05
N HIS A 57 4.30 -2.94 -2.80
CA HIS A 57 5.65 -2.40 -2.63
C HIS A 57 6.18 -1.61 -3.83
N GLY A 58 7.15 -0.72 -3.61
CA GLY A 58 7.87 0.01 -4.64
C GLY A 58 8.86 -0.86 -5.43
N CYS A 59 9.70 -0.23 -6.25
CA CYS A 59 10.72 -0.93 -7.04
C CYS A 59 11.81 -1.62 -6.20
N GLY A 60 11.92 -1.32 -4.90
CA GLY A 60 12.87 -1.94 -3.97
C GLY A 60 12.49 -3.37 -3.54
N GLY A 61 11.25 -3.80 -3.79
CA GLY A 61 10.69 -5.01 -3.22
C GLY A 61 9.92 -4.76 -1.93
N ARG A 62 9.30 -5.81 -1.40
CA ARG A 62 8.53 -5.75 -0.15
C ARG A 62 9.43 -5.77 1.08
N ASP A 63 10.48 -6.56 1.01
CA ASP A 63 11.32 -6.88 2.15
C ASP A 63 12.64 -6.10 2.11
N ALA A 64 13.18 -5.79 3.28
CA ALA A 64 14.52 -5.30 3.46
C ALA A 64 15.56 -6.41 3.18
N ARG A 65 16.85 -6.04 3.04
CA ARG A 65 17.93 -7.01 2.85
C ARG A 65 18.06 -8.04 3.98
N SER A 66 17.56 -7.74 5.16
CA SER A 66 17.50 -8.66 6.30
C SER A 66 16.46 -9.78 6.15
N GLY A 67 15.57 -9.69 5.16
CA GLY A 67 14.42 -10.57 4.99
C GLY A 67 13.18 -10.16 5.77
N ALA A 68 13.27 -9.17 6.65
CA ALA A 68 12.10 -8.56 7.30
C ALA A 68 11.38 -7.60 6.34
N LEU A 69 10.13 -7.26 6.63
CA LEU A 69 9.43 -6.22 5.89
C LEU A 69 10.27 -4.92 5.87
N ASP A 70 10.27 -4.21 4.74
CA ASP A 70 10.81 -2.85 4.68
C ASP A 70 10.14 -1.98 5.75
N PRO A 71 10.88 -1.12 6.46
CA PRO A 71 10.34 -0.33 7.59
C PRO A 71 9.09 0.49 7.23
N ARG A 72 8.96 0.99 6.00
CA ARG A 72 7.75 1.69 5.53
C ARG A 72 6.57 0.73 5.47
N HIS A 73 6.77 -0.44 4.87
CA HIS A 73 5.70 -1.41 4.72
C HIS A 73 5.23 -1.93 6.08
N ALA A 74 6.16 -2.17 7.01
CA ALA A 74 5.85 -2.58 8.38
C ALA A 74 5.04 -1.51 9.13
N ASP A 75 5.49 -0.24 9.11
CA ASP A 75 4.82 0.87 9.77
C ASP A 75 3.39 1.10 9.23
N TRP A 76 3.21 1.08 7.91
CA TRP A 76 1.88 1.21 7.31
C TRP A 76 0.98 0.02 7.59
N ALA A 77 1.52 -1.19 7.54
CA ALA A 77 0.77 -2.42 7.80
C ALA A 77 0.25 -2.46 9.25
N GLU A 78 1.11 -2.15 10.22
CA GLU A 78 0.75 -2.07 11.64
C GLU A 78 -0.36 -1.04 11.88
N ARG A 79 -0.21 0.17 11.31
CA ARG A 79 -1.21 1.25 11.46
C ARG A 79 -2.57 0.89 10.87
N LEU A 80 -2.58 0.29 9.68
CA LEU A 80 -3.83 -0.09 9.01
C LEU A 80 -4.48 -1.28 9.71
N ALA A 81 -3.70 -2.25 10.20
CA ALA A 81 -4.23 -3.32 11.02
C ALA A 81 -4.80 -2.80 12.36
N GLY A 82 -4.09 -1.87 13.02
CA GLY A 82 -4.60 -1.17 14.20
C GLY A 82 -5.84 -0.30 13.94
N ALA A 83 -6.05 0.14 12.69
CA ALA A 83 -7.27 0.82 12.25
C ALA A 83 -8.42 -0.13 11.84
N GLY A 84 -8.26 -1.45 12.03
CA GLY A 84 -9.28 -2.45 11.80
C GLY A 84 -9.31 -3.05 10.38
N PHE A 85 -8.25 -2.87 9.59
CA PHE A 85 -8.13 -3.48 8.26
C PHE A 85 -7.40 -4.83 8.31
N VAL A 86 -7.87 -5.80 7.56
CA VAL A 86 -7.02 -6.90 7.11
C VAL A 86 -6.01 -6.34 6.12
N VAL A 87 -4.71 -6.60 6.35
CA VAL A 87 -3.64 -6.09 5.50
C VAL A 87 -2.97 -7.26 4.77
N LEU A 88 -2.86 -7.16 3.45
CA LEU A 88 -2.18 -8.14 2.61
C LEU A 88 -1.04 -7.47 1.83
N LEU A 89 0.18 -8.00 1.97
CA LEU A 89 1.39 -7.50 1.29
C LEU A 89 1.94 -8.59 0.35
N PRO A 90 1.47 -8.68 -0.91
CA PRO A 90 2.04 -9.60 -1.88
C PRO A 90 3.45 -9.16 -2.31
N GLU A 91 4.33 -10.15 -2.53
CA GLU A 91 5.67 -9.94 -3.05
C GLU A 91 5.70 -10.32 -4.54
N SER A 92 5.80 -9.32 -5.41
CA SER A 92 5.72 -9.50 -6.86
C SER A 92 7.04 -9.94 -7.51
N PHE A 93 8.18 -9.57 -6.93
CA PHE A 93 9.49 -9.76 -7.56
C PHE A 93 10.14 -11.08 -7.17
N ALA A 94 10.36 -11.32 -5.87
CA ALA A 94 11.00 -12.55 -5.39
C ALA A 94 10.15 -13.78 -5.70
N SER A 95 8.82 -13.68 -5.72
CA SER A 95 7.92 -14.76 -6.14
C SER A 95 8.11 -15.16 -7.63
N ARG A 96 8.81 -14.33 -8.41
CA ARG A 96 9.22 -14.60 -9.80
C ARG A 96 10.74 -14.75 -9.95
N GLY A 97 11.48 -14.98 -8.86
CA GLY A 97 12.94 -15.11 -8.88
C GLY A 97 13.66 -13.80 -9.27
N GLN A 98 13.02 -12.64 -9.10
CA GLN A 98 13.59 -11.35 -9.43
C GLN A 98 13.95 -10.56 -8.16
N GLY A 99 15.07 -9.85 -8.21
CA GLY A 99 15.46 -8.90 -7.18
C GLY A 99 14.82 -7.51 -7.37
N PRO A 100 15.30 -6.51 -6.60
CA PRO A 100 14.87 -5.13 -6.70
C PRO A 100 15.00 -4.56 -8.13
N GLN A 101 14.02 -3.77 -8.56
CA GLN A 101 13.88 -3.26 -9.93
C GLN A 101 14.24 -1.77 -10.09
N CYS A 102 14.71 -1.09 -9.03
CA CYS A 102 14.94 0.37 -9.07
C CYS A 102 15.99 0.79 -10.10
N THR A 103 16.99 -0.06 -10.34
CA THR A 103 18.11 0.19 -11.27
C THR A 103 17.93 -0.52 -12.62
N VAL A 104 16.87 -1.33 -12.76
CA VAL A 104 16.64 -2.16 -13.96
C VAL A 104 15.86 -1.35 -14.99
N ARG A 105 16.45 -1.14 -16.19
CA ARG A 105 15.80 -0.46 -17.32
C ARG A 105 14.90 -1.42 -18.10
N ASP A 106 15.37 -2.64 -18.34
CA ASP A 106 14.65 -3.68 -19.07
C ASP A 106 13.86 -4.58 -18.09
N ARG A 107 12.81 -3.99 -17.49
CA ARG A 107 11.97 -4.65 -16.50
C ARG A 107 11.06 -5.67 -17.14
N ARG A 108 11.03 -6.89 -16.58
CA ARG A 108 10.09 -7.95 -16.97
C ARG A 108 8.80 -7.93 -16.16
N ILE A 109 8.83 -7.34 -14.95
CA ILE A 109 7.67 -7.25 -14.07
C ILE A 109 7.18 -5.79 -14.08
N LEU A 110 6.10 -5.57 -14.84
CA LEU A 110 5.59 -4.25 -15.18
C LEU A 110 4.35 -3.90 -14.35
N PRO A 111 4.14 -2.64 -13.96
CA PRO A 111 2.96 -2.21 -13.22
C PRO A 111 1.63 -2.58 -13.90
N TRP A 112 1.58 -2.45 -15.22
CA TRP A 112 0.35 -2.61 -16.03
C TRP A 112 0.13 -4.02 -16.58
N ARG A 113 0.99 -4.97 -16.28
CA ARG A 113 0.89 -6.35 -16.73
C ARG A 113 0.96 -7.32 -15.54
N GLU A 114 2.14 -7.77 -15.16
CA GLU A 114 2.32 -8.74 -14.08
C GLU A 114 1.77 -8.23 -12.76
N ARG A 115 2.12 -7.00 -12.38
CA ARG A 115 1.70 -6.47 -11.08
C ARG A 115 0.21 -6.09 -11.03
N ARG A 116 -0.38 -5.72 -12.16
CA ARG A 116 -1.83 -5.59 -12.26
C ARG A 116 -2.52 -6.94 -12.05
N ALA A 117 -1.98 -8.02 -12.64
CA ALA A 117 -2.47 -9.38 -12.42
C ALA A 117 -2.34 -9.80 -10.95
N ASP A 118 -1.23 -9.42 -10.28
CA ASP A 118 -1.02 -9.65 -8.84
C ASP A 118 -2.08 -8.94 -7.99
N ALA A 119 -2.31 -7.66 -8.25
CA ALA A 119 -3.30 -6.87 -7.51
C ALA A 119 -4.72 -7.43 -7.64
N LEU A 120 -5.08 -7.86 -8.85
CA LEU A 120 -6.40 -8.46 -9.11
C LEU A 120 -6.52 -9.85 -8.48
N GLY A 121 -5.49 -10.69 -8.56
CA GLY A 121 -5.46 -11.99 -7.90
C GLY A 121 -5.52 -11.86 -6.37
N ALA A 122 -4.79 -10.91 -5.82
CA ALA A 122 -4.84 -10.61 -4.38
C ALA A 122 -6.23 -10.16 -3.91
N ARG A 123 -6.92 -9.34 -4.72
CA ARG A 123 -8.31 -8.94 -4.46
C ARG A 123 -9.24 -10.15 -4.47
N ASP A 124 -9.14 -11.01 -5.49
CA ASP A 124 -9.97 -12.23 -5.60
C ASP A 124 -9.74 -13.17 -4.43
N TRP A 125 -8.49 -13.36 -4.03
CA TRP A 125 -8.12 -14.18 -2.88
C TRP A 125 -8.70 -13.62 -1.57
N LEU A 126 -8.57 -12.29 -1.31
CA LEU A 126 -9.15 -11.66 -0.13
C LEU A 126 -10.67 -11.74 -0.10
N ALA A 127 -11.33 -11.51 -1.23
CA ALA A 127 -12.80 -11.57 -1.34
C ALA A 127 -13.37 -12.95 -1.01
N ALA A 128 -12.59 -14.02 -1.15
CA ALA A 128 -12.96 -15.38 -0.79
C ALA A 128 -12.73 -15.72 0.70
N GLN A 129 -12.09 -14.82 1.48
CA GLN A 129 -11.80 -15.09 2.88
C GLN A 129 -13.02 -14.78 3.78
N PRO A 130 -13.41 -15.69 4.69
CA PRO A 130 -14.59 -15.49 5.56
C PRO A 130 -14.42 -14.34 6.57
N PHE A 131 -13.20 -13.90 6.81
CA PHE A 131 -12.86 -12.78 7.70
C PHE A 131 -12.76 -11.42 6.99
N VAL A 132 -13.04 -11.36 5.67
CA VAL A 132 -12.97 -10.14 4.84
C VAL A 132 -14.34 -9.77 4.32
N ARG A 133 -14.70 -8.50 4.39
CA ARG A 133 -15.84 -7.94 3.65
C ARG A 133 -15.44 -7.75 2.19
N ALA A 134 -15.95 -8.57 1.30
CA ALA A 134 -15.56 -8.63 -0.11
C ALA A 134 -15.77 -7.30 -0.87
N GLU A 135 -16.78 -6.52 -0.48
CA GLU A 135 -17.10 -5.20 -1.04
C GLU A 135 -16.22 -4.06 -0.48
N ALA A 136 -15.44 -4.33 0.57
CA ALA A 136 -14.67 -3.34 1.32
C ALA A 136 -13.14 -3.55 1.18
N ILE A 137 -12.67 -3.90 0.00
CA ILE A 137 -11.26 -4.13 -0.30
C ILE A 137 -10.68 -2.89 -0.98
N ALA A 138 -9.61 -2.31 -0.41
CA ALA A 138 -8.87 -1.21 -0.99
C ALA A 138 -7.52 -1.68 -1.57
N LEU A 139 -6.99 -0.91 -2.53
CA LEU A 139 -5.66 -1.12 -3.11
C LEU A 139 -4.79 0.11 -2.86
N MET A 140 -3.64 -0.08 -2.23
CA MET A 140 -2.67 0.96 -1.92
C MET A 140 -1.27 0.56 -2.41
N GLY A 141 -0.47 1.52 -2.86
CA GLY A 141 0.88 1.20 -3.31
C GLY A 141 1.80 2.41 -3.44
N TRP A 142 3.11 2.14 -3.44
CA TRP A 142 4.18 3.13 -3.48
C TRP A 142 4.99 3.05 -4.77
N SER A 143 5.29 4.19 -5.40
CA SER A 143 6.17 4.28 -6.55
C SER A 143 5.76 3.31 -7.67
N HIS A 144 6.54 2.27 -7.95
CA HIS A 144 6.20 1.19 -8.87
C HIS A 144 4.87 0.52 -8.48
N GLY A 145 4.60 0.32 -7.17
CA GLY A 145 3.32 -0.15 -6.65
C GLY A 145 2.21 0.88 -6.82
N GLY A 146 2.50 2.17 -6.63
CA GLY A 146 1.57 3.26 -6.93
C GLY A 146 1.19 3.32 -8.41
N SER A 147 2.17 3.09 -9.31
CA SER A 147 1.90 2.95 -10.76
C SER A 147 1.04 1.72 -11.06
N THR A 148 1.15 0.66 -10.25
CA THR A 148 0.27 -0.52 -10.36
C THR A 148 -1.15 -0.20 -9.92
N VAL A 149 -1.31 0.61 -8.86
CA VAL A 149 -2.63 1.11 -8.44
C VAL A 149 -3.29 1.84 -9.60
N LEU A 150 -2.58 2.77 -10.27
CA LEU A 150 -3.13 3.47 -11.45
C LEU A 150 -3.49 2.50 -12.58
N ALA A 151 -2.68 1.46 -12.79
CA ALA A 151 -2.91 0.46 -13.83
C ALA A 151 -4.10 -0.47 -13.53
N ALA A 152 -4.48 -0.60 -12.25
CA ALA A 152 -5.61 -1.42 -11.80
C ALA A 152 -6.87 -0.58 -11.47
N ALA A 153 -6.79 0.75 -11.60
CA ALA A 153 -7.84 1.65 -11.13
C ALA A 153 -9.17 1.50 -11.90
N ASP A 154 -9.14 1.00 -13.13
CA ASP A 154 -10.33 0.70 -13.95
C ASP A 154 -11.04 -0.61 -13.57
N ALA A 155 -10.39 -1.45 -12.74
CA ALA A 155 -10.94 -2.75 -12.38
C ALA A 155 -12.02 -2.61 -11.31
N PRO A 156 -13.18 -3.27 -11.47
CA PRO A 156 -14.23 -3.30 -10.46
C PRO A 156 -13.84 -4.17 -9.26
N GLY A 157 -14.57 -4.00 -8.16
CA GLY A 157 -14.43 -4.82 -6.95
C GLY A 157 -13.40 -4.27 -5.94
N PHE A 158 -12.88 -3.06 -6.16
CA PHE A 158 -12.20 -2.29 -5.14
C PHE A 158 -13.11 -1.17 -4.62
N ALA A 159 -13.09 -0.93 -3.32
CA ALA A 159 -13.82 0.16 -2.68
C ALA A 159 -13.07 1.50 -2.78
N ALA A 160 -11.74 1.46 -2.87
CA ALA A 160 -10.89 2.64 -2.91
C ALA A 160 -9.48 2.33 -3.43
N PHE A 161 -8.80 3.37 -3.93
CA PHE A 161 -7.42 3.32 -4.41
C PHE A 161 -6.57 4.38 -3.73
N VAL A 162 -5.34 4.04 -3.32
CA VAL A 162 -4.36 5.00 -2.78
C VAL A 162 -3.02 4.82 -3.49
N ALA A 163 -2.54 5.85 -4.15
CA ALA A 163 -1.28 5.83 -4.89
C ALA A 163 -0.29 6.86 -4.33
N PHE A 164 0.82 6.38 -3.77
CA PHE A 164 1.91 7.22 -3.31
C PHE A 164 2.95 7.39 -4.41
N TYR A 165 3.24 8.63 -4.78
CA TYR A 165 4.25 9.06 -5.76
C TYR A 165 4.39 8.09 -6.95
N PRO A 166 3.28 7.81 -7.66
CA PRO A 166 3.28 6.93 -8.82
C PRO A 166 3.95 7.58 -10.03
N GLY A 167 4.41 6.77 -10.99
CA GLY A 167 4.68 7.25 -12.34
C GLY A 167 3.39 7.43 -13.12
N CYS A 168 2.89 8.67 -13.26
CA CYS A 168 1.58 8.96 -13.86
C CYS A 168 1.58 9.07 -15.38
N SER A 169 2.74 9.23 -16.03
CA SER A 169 2.84 9.53 -17.46
C SER A 169 2.14 8.51 -18.37
N ARG A 170 2.14 7.22 -18.00
CA ARG A 170 1.42 6.20 -18.78
C ARG A 170 -0.09 6.35 -18.67
N ALA A 171 -0.63 6.54 -17.47
CA ALA A 171 -2.05 6.76 -17.25
C ALA A 171 -2.53 8.07 -17.90
N LEU A 172 -1.70 9.12 -17.86
CA LEU A 172 -1.98 10.39 -18.52
C LEU A 172 -2.04 10.25 -20.04
N ARG A 173 -1.21 9.41 -20.67
CA ARG A 173 -1.25 9.15 -22.13
C ARG A 173 -2.34 8.20 -22.56
N ALA A 174 -3.00 7.50 -21.66
CA ALA A 174 -4.14 6.66 -22.01
C ALA A 174 -5.30 7.49 -22.53
N ALA A 175 -6.03 7.00 -23.53
CA ALA A 175 -7.16 7.71 -24.15
C ALA A 175 -8.24 8.07 -23.11
N ALA A 176 -8.47 7.17 -22.14
CA ALA A 176 -9.34 7.42 -21.01
C ALA A 176 -8.68 6.88 -19.73
N PHE A 177 -8.78 7.64 -18.65
CA PHE A 177 -8.45 7.21 -17.31
C PHE A 177 -9.67 7.47 -16.43
N ALA A 178 -10.39 6.41 -16.09
CA ALA A 178 -11.61 6.46 -15.30
C ALA A 178 -11.52 5.41 -14.18
N PRO A 179 -11.11 5.80 -12.97
CA PRO A 179 -11.09 4.89 -11.84
C PRO A 179 -12.51 4.36 -11.52
N ALA A 180 -12.62 3.05 -11.31
CA ALA A 180 -13.88 2.39 -10.94
C ALA A 180 -14.33 2.70 -9.50
N ALA A 181 -13.44 3.25 -8.68
CA ALA A 181 -13.68 3.70 -7.31
C ALA A 181 -12.82 4.95 -7.01
N PRO A 182 -13.12 5.72 -5.96
CA PRO A 182 -12.34 6.91 -5.60
C PRO A 182 -10.85 6.61 -5.46
N LEU A 183 -10.00 7.48 -6.01
CA LEU A 183 -8.54 7.40 -5.96
C LEU A 183 -7.97 8.59 -5.18
N LEU A 184 -7.16 8.30 -4.17
CA LEU A 184 -6.30 9.26 -3.48
C LEU A 184 -4.88 9.16 -4.04
N LEU A 185 -4.36 10.25 -4.59
CA LEU A 185 -3.02 10.35 -5.16
C LEU A 185 -2.19 11.33 -4.34
N LEU A 186 -1.10 10.84 -3.71
CA LEU A 186 -0.20 11.64 -2.87
C LEU A 186 1.19 11.67 -3.49
N ILE A 187 1.77 12.87 -3.65
CA ILE A 187 3.09 13.01 -4.27
C ILE A 187 3.84 14.21 -3.68
N GLY A 188 5.17 14.12 -3.60
CA GLY A 188 6.01 15.26 -3.29
C GLY A 188 6.13 16.19 -4.49
N GLU A 189 5.97 17.49 -4.28
CA GLU A 189 6.09 18.49 -5.37
C GLU A 189 7.55 18.69 -5.83
N ALA A 190 8.53 18.24 -5.04
CA ALA A 190 9.95 18.21 -5.43
C ALA A 190 10.41 16.82 -5.90
N ASP A 191 9.50 15.86 -6.12
CA ASP A 191 9.84 14.51 -6.56
C ASP A 191 10.50 14.53 -7.94
N ASP A 192 11.82 14.29 -7.96
CA ASP A 192 12.64 14.24 -9.17
C ASP A 192 12.88 12.81 -9.69
N TRP A 193 12.18 11.82 -9.10
CA TRP A 193 12.16 10.45 -9.61
C TRP A 193 10.93 10.17 -10.49
N THR A 194 9.72 10.43 -9.98
CA THR A 194 8.47 10.15 -10.71
C THR A 194 7.77 11.41 -11.23
N GLY A 195 8.17 12.58 -10.77
CA GLY A 195 7.67 13.91 -11.19
C GLY A 195 6.19 14.16 -10.88
N PRO A 196 5.83 15.31 -10.29
CA PRO A 196 4.45 15.60 -9.91
C PRO A 196 3.56 16.03 -11.09
N GLU A 197 4.11 16.69 -12.13
CA GLU A 197 3.32 17.30 -13.19
C GLU A 197 2.39 16.34 -13.92
N PRO A 198 2.83 15.12 -14.36
CA PRO A 198 1.92 14.17 -15.01
C PRO A 198 0.81 13.69 -14.07
N CYS A 199 1.06 13.66 -12.75
CA CYS A 199 0.07 13.26 -11.75
C CYS A 199 -0.97 14.33 -11.52
N ARG A 200 -0.55 15.60 -11.46
CA ARG A 200 -1.46 16.75 -11.36
C ARG A 200 -2.37 16.84 -12.59
N ALA A 201 -1.79 16.76 -13.79
CA ALA A 201 -2.55 16.77 -15.03
C ALA A 201 -3.51 15.57 -15.15
N LEU A 202 -3.12 14.39 -14.64
CA LEU A 202 -4.00 13.22 -14.59
C LEU A 202 -5.19 13.45 -13.68
N ALA A 203 -4.97 14.03 -12.49
CA ALA A 203 -6.02 14.33 -11.52
C ALA A 203 -6.99 15.40 -12.05
N GLU A 204 -6.47 16.47 -12.64
CA GLU A 204 -7.28 17.51 -13.28
C GLU A 204 -8.20 16.93 -14.37
N ARG A 205 -7.66 16.06 -15.23
CA ARG A 205 -8.44 15.40 -16.29
C ARG A 205 -9.49 14.44 -15.74
N ALA A 206 -9.18 13.71 -14.66
CA ALA A 206 -10.09 12.74 -14.05
C ALA A 206 -11.16 13.40 -13.15
N GLY A 207 -10.97 14.66 -12.77
CA GLY A 207 -11.93 15.43 -11.96
C GLY A 207 -12.18 14.79 -10.59
N LEU A 208 -13.42 14.73 -10.17
CA LEU A 208 -13.81 14.26 -8.82
C LEU A 208 -13.45 12.80 -8.50
N ALA A 209 -13.10 12.01 -9.52
CA ALA A 209 -12.69 10.62 -9.30
C ALA A 209 -11.30 10.51 -8.64
N VAL A 210 -10.48 11.57 -8.72
CA VAL A 210 -9.11 11.60 -8.18
C VAL A 210 -8.94 12.76 -7.20
N THR A 211 -8.64 12.45 -5.95
CA THR A 211 -8.20 13.44 -4.96
C THR A 211 -6.67 13.54 -5.03
N TYR A 212 -6.15 14.68 -5.49
CA TYR A 212 -4.71 14.94 -5.55
C TYR A 212 -4.24 15.66 -4.29
N VAL A 213 -3.13 15.20 -3.72
CA VAL A 213 -2.44 15.83 -2.58
C VAL A 213 -0.96 15.99 -2.96
N GLY A 214 -0.56 17.22 -3.25
CA GLY A 214 0.84 17.60 -3.49
C GLY A 214 1.46 18.13 -2.20
N TYR A 215 2.66 17.66 -1.86
CA TYR A 215 3.40 18.11 -0.67
C TYR A 215 4.58 18.99 -1.09
N PRO A 216 4.51 20.32 -0.84
CA PRO A 216 5.57 21.24 -1.21
C PRO A 216 6.93 20.84 -0.61
N GLY A 217 7.98 20.84 -1.42
CA GLY A 217 9.34 20.52 -0.99
C GLY A 217 9.64 19.05 -0.70
N ALA A 218 8.64 18.20 -0.61
CA ALA A 218 8.83 16.79 -0.35
C ALA A 218 9.35 16.05 -1.60
N TYR A 219 10.27 15.11 -1.39
CA TYR A 219 10.84 14.24 -2.41
C TYR A 219 10.20 12.86 -2.43
N HIS A 220 10.70 12.00 -3.32
CA HIS A 220 10.27 10.60 -3.42
C HIS A 220 10.45 9.84 -2.11
N GLY A 221 9.43 9.10 -1.67
CA GLY A 221 9.51 8.32 -0.43
C GLY A 221 9.33 9.15 0.84
N PHE A 222 8.68 10.31 0.76
CA PHE A 222 8.47 11.24 1.87
C PHE A 222 7.81 10.62 3.11
N ASP A 223 7.06 9.53 2.94
CA ASP A 223 6.35 8.82 4.00
C ASP A 223 7.18 7.75 4.72
N ALA A 224 8.43 7.49 4.29
CA ALA A 224 9.31 6.52 4.92
C ALA A 224 9.66 6.92 6.37
N PRO A 225 9.73 6.00 7.34
CA PRO A 225 10.09 6.35 8.70
C PRO A 225 11.57 6.72 8.83
N GLY A 226 11.87 7.92 9.37
CA GLY A 226 13.21 8.33 9.84
C GLY A 226 14.32 8.34 8.78
N SER A 227 14.01 8.44 7.50
CA SER A 227 15.01 8.45 6.42
C SER A 227 15.43 9.88 6.08
N GLN A 228 16.69 10.23 6.30
CA GLN A 228 17.21 11.52 5.83
C GLN A 228 17.11 11.63 4.30
N VAL A 229 16.82 12.85 3.81
CA VAL A 229 16.85 13.12 2.36
C VAL A 229 18.28 12.95 1.84
N ARG A 230 18.43 12.14 0.79
CA ARG A 230 19.70 11.86 0.14
C ARG A 230 19.55 11.65 -1.35
N LEU A 231 20.58 12.00 -2.08
CA LEU A 231 20.67 11.68 -3.51
C LEU A 231 20.96 10.18 -3.70
N ARG A 232 20.16 9.52 -4.52
CA ARG A 232 20.43 8.16 -5.01
C ARG A 232 20.87 8.22 -6.46
N THR A 233 21.75 7.30 -6.84
CA THR A 233 22.32 7.18 -8.18
C THR A 233 22.04 5.81 -8.79
N GLY A 234 22.28 5.66 -10.09
CA GLY A 234 22.09 4.42 -10.83
C GLY A 234 20.61 4.03 -11.00
N LEU A 235 19.70 4.97 -10.83
CA LEU A 235 18.26 4.70 -10.92
C LEU A 235 17.81 4.64 -12.38
N ALA A 236 16.83 3.78 -12.64
CA ALA A 236 16.10 3.80 -13.90
C ALA A 236 14.94 4.81 -13.84
N PHE A 237 14.66 5.45 -14.98
CA PHE A 237 13.46 6.27 -15.19
C PHE A 237 13.31 7.47 -14.23
N THR A 238 14.39 8.22 -14.01
CA THR A 238 14.35 9.51 -13.28
C THR A 238 13.86 10.64 -14.20
N VAL A 239 13.34 11.72 -13.63
CA VAL A 239 12.80 12.87 -14.37
C VAL A 239 13.85 13.47 -15.32
N ARG A 240 15.09 13.65 -14.83
CA ARG A 240 16.20 14.19 -15.65
C ARG A 240 16.84 13.18 -16.58
N GLY A 241 16.54 11.89 -16.42
CA GLY A 241 17.14 10.82 -17.20
C GLY A 241 18.61 10.50 -16.88
N ASP A 242 19.21 11.22 -15.93
CA ASP A 242 20.61 11.07 -15.50
C ASP A 242 20.84 9.92 -14.51
N GLY A 243 19.76 9.25 -14.11
CA GLY A 243 19.80 8.15 -13.15
C GLY A 243 19.95 8.61 -11.70
N THR A 244 19.69 9.88 -11.40
CA THR A 244 19.76 10.42 -10.03
C THR A 244 18.41 10.94 -9.57
N ALA A 245 18.09 10.77 -8.28
CA ALA A 245 16.91 11.36 -7.65
C ALA A 245 17.09 11.47 -6.13
N HIS A 246 16.43 12.45 -5.52
CA HIS A 246 16.37 12.60 -4.08
C HIS A 246 15.29 11.69 -3.49
N VAL A 247 15.62 11.08 -2.36
CA VAL A 247 14.70 10.22 -1.60
C VAL A 247 14.86 10.47 -0.11
N GLY A 248 13.78 10.47 0.62
CA GLY A 248 13.84 10.59 2.08
C GLY A 248 12.55 11.10 2.68
N THR A 249 12.47 11.07 4.00
CA THR A 249 11.31 11.49 4.77
C THR A 249 11.14 13.00 4.71
N ASP A 250 9.92 13.45 4.46
CA ASP A 250 9.46 14.79 4.84
C ASP A 250 8.55 14.64 6.05
N PRO A 251 8.92 15.18 7.23
CA PRO A 251 8.14 14.97 8.46
C PRO A 251 6.71 15.48 8.39
N ALA A 252 6.47 16.61 7.74
CA ALA A 252 5.14 17.21 7.64
C ALA A 252 4.25 16.43 6.66
N ALA A 253 4.78 16.10 5.48
CA ALA A 253 4.09 15.27 4.49
C ALA A 253 3.77 13.87 5.04
N ARG A 254 4.72 13.26 5.75
CA ARG A 254 4.50 11.98 6.41
C ARG A 254 3.41 12.07 7.48
N ALA A 255 3.44 13.07 8.34
CA ALA A 255 2.44 13.24 9.41
C ALA A 255 1.02 13.39 8.82
N ASP A 256 0.86 14.23 7.78
CA ASP A 256 -0.42 14.37 7.08
C ASP A 256 -0.86 13.06 6.41
N ALA A 257 0.04 12.39 5.69
CA ALA A 257 -0.29 11.13 5.03
C ALA A 257 -0.74 10.04 6.01
N LEU A 258 -0.06 9.92 7.17
CA LEU A 258 -0.40 8.96 8.22
C LEU A 258 -1.77 9.23 8.88
N ALA A 259 -2.19 10.48 8.96
CA ALA A 259 -3.52 10.86 9.46
C ALA A 259 -4.60 10.72 8.36
N ARG A 260 -4.29 11.21 7.16
CA ARG A 260 -5.22 11.32 6.04
C ARG A 260 -5.64 9.96 5.49
N VAL A 261 -4.67 9.07 5.20
CA VAL A 261 -4.95 7.83 4.46
C VAL A 261 -5.85 6.87 5.22
N PRO A 262 -5.62 6.55 6.52
CA PRO A 262 -6.53 5.68 7.25
C PRO A 262 -7.95 6.26 7.36
N SER A 263 -8.06 7.57 7.61
CA SER A 263 -9.37 8.26 7.69
C SER A 263 -10.09 8.23 6.35
N TRP A 264 -9.37 8.53 5.26
CA TRP A 264 -9.91 8.53 3.91
C TRP A 264 -10.36 7.13 3.47
N LEU A 265 -9.61 6.07 3.78
CA LEU A 265 -10.00 4.68 3.53
C LEU A 265 -11.23 4.28 4.35
N ALA A 266 -11.25 4.60 5.65
CA ALA A 266 -12.35 4.24 6.54
C ALA A 266 -13.70 4.81 6.08
N GLU A 267 -13.74 6.04 5.54
CA GLU A 267 -14.94 6.65 4.98
C GLU A 267 -15.51 5.88 3.77
N ARG A 268 -14.64 5.22 2.98
CA ARG A 268 -15.01 4.58 1.71
C ARG A 268 -15.37 3.11 1.87
N VAL A 269 -14.83 2.45 2.90
CA VAL A 269 -15.13 1.03 3.19
C VAL A 269 -16.27 0.85 4.20
N ARG A 270 -16.84 1.91 4.75
CA ARG A 270 -17.99 1.85 5.69
C ARG A 270 -19.34 1.74 4.98
N ARG A 271 -19.36 1.91 3.66
CA ARG A 271 -20.61 1.92 2.87
C ARG A 271 -21.07 0.53 2.50
#